data_14ede8919d2c29392141dc9560fa699c
#
_entry.id   14ede8919d2c29392141dc9560fa699c
#
_cell.length_a   1.000
_cell.length_b   1.000
_cell.length_c   1.000
_cell.angle_alpha   90.00
_cell.angle_beta   90.00
_cell.angle_gamma   90.00
#
_symmetry.space_group_name_H-M   'P 1'
#
loop_
_entity.id
_entity.type
_entity.pdbx_description
1 polymer ?
#
loop_
_entity_poly.entity_id
_entity_poly.type
_entity_poly.pdbx_seq_one_letter_code
_entity_poly.pdbx_strand_id
1 'polypeptide(L)'
;MCDECCFIHLGSVHLQGLMAIEQRSFASPWSEGDFLYLFAQDSALCVGLIHAEELVGYALGYCAARDFHLASLAVALEFRRRGFASRLLQQMLLRAKLRGAERCTLEVRAANRAARLLYDKTGFRAVDVRTAHYSGPRDDGIIMERSIEIL
;
A
#
# COMPACT_ATOMS: atom_id res chain seq x y z
N MET A 1 -18.88 5.38 -20.42
CA MET A 1 -17.75 6.27 -20.29
C MET A 1 -16.64 5.58 -19.51
N CYS A 2 -15.49 5.54 -20.12
CA CYS A 2 -14.35 4.94 -19.49
C CYS A 2 -13.95 5.78 -18.28
N ASP A 3 -13.91 5.15 -17.12
CA ASP A 3 -13.16 5.73 -16.01
C ASP A 3 -11.72 5.77 -16.48
N GLU A 4 -11.22 6.93 -16.77
CA GLU A 4 -9.85 7.12 -17.21
C GLU A 4 -8.89 6.86 -16.06
N CYS A 5 -8.86 5.61 -15.60
CA CYS A 5 -7.95 5.15 -14.58
C CYS A 5 -6.83 4.37 -15.21
N CYS A 6 -5.60 4.67 -14.83
CA CYS A 6 -4.47 3.86 -15.21
C CYS A 6 -3.51 3.68 -14.03
N PHE A 7 -2.84 2.53 -14.03
CA PHE A 7 -1.80 2.24 -13.06
C PHE A 7 -0.45 2.58 -13.68
N ILE A 8 0.38 3.27 -12.92
CA ILE A 8 1.71 3.69 -13.38
C ILE A 8 2.78 3.25 -12.41
N HIS A 9 4.00 3.11 -12.89
CA HIS A 9 5.17 3.00 -12.02
C HIS A 9 5.48 4.37 -11.44
N LEU A 10 5.67 4.42 -10.13
CA LEU A 10 6.03 5.63 -9.43
C LEU A 10 7.54 5.82 -9.36
N GLY A 11 7.95 7.05 -9.41
CA GLY A 11 9.33 7.46 -9.23
C GLY A 11 9.39 8.86 -8.65
N SER A 12 10.58 9.43 -8.61
CA SER A 12 10.82 10.74 -7.98
C SER A 12 9.98 11.88 -8.57
N VAL A 13 9.58 11.77 -9.83
CA VAL A 13 8.72 12.79 -10.47
C VAL A 13 7.33 12.88 -9.84
N HIS A 14 6.91 11.84 -9.12
CA HIS A 14 5.59 11.78 -8.46
C HIS A 14 5.65 12.14 -6.98
N LEU A 15 6.82 12.50 -6.46
CA LEU A 15 7.07 12.62 -5.03
C LEU A 15 6.13 13.62 -4.33
N GLN A 16 5.89 14.78 -4.94
CA GLN A 16 5.02 15.79 -4.32
C GLN A 16 3.59 15.31 -4.18
N GLY A 17 3.07 14.66 -5.22
CA GLY A 17 1.72 14.07 -5.16
C GLY A 17 1.60 12.96 -4.13
N LEU A 18 2.63 12.12 -4.05
CA LEU A 18 2.68 11.06 -3.03
C LEU A 18 2.68 11.63 -1.62
N MET A 19 3.54 12.60 -1.37
CA MET A 19 3.65 13.21 -0.03
C MET A 19 2.36 13.91 0.38
N ALA A 20 1.67 14.55 -0.54
CA ALA A 20 0.39 15.20 -0.25
C ALA A 20 -0.65 14.18 0.22
N ILE A 21 -0.72 13.01 -0.41
CA ILE A 21 -1.66 11.95 0.00
C ILE A 21 -1.21 11.32 1.32
N GLU A 22 0.08 11.03 1.44
CA GLU A 22 0.66 10.39 2.63
C GLU A 22 0.41 11.22 3.89
N GLN A 23 0.68 12.53 3.82
CA GLN A 23 0.54 13.43 4.96
C GLN A 23 -0.90 13.55 5.45
N ARG A 24 -1.87 13.40 4.56
CA ARG A 24 -3.29 13.44 4.92
C ARG A 24 -3.85 12.09 5.34
N SER A 25 -3.12 11.00 5.07
CA SER A 25 -3.61 9.65 5.28
C SER A 25 -3.10 9.03 6.58
N PHE A 26 -1.94 9.44 7.06
CA PHE A 26 -1.25 8.76 8.16
C PHE A 26 -0.80 9.73 9.25
N ALA A 27 -0.89 9.27 10.51
CA ALA A 27 -0.43 10.03 11.67
C ALA A 27 1.10 10.20 11.67
N SER A 28 1.83 9.20 11.16
CA SER A 28 3.29 9.22 11.04
C SER A 28 3.65 9.01 9.58
N PRO A 29 3.51 10.06 8.75
CA PRO A 29 3.73 9.91 7.31
C PRO A 29 5.21 9.69 6.99
N TRP A 30 5.45 9.02 5.87
CA TRP A 30 6.79 8.88 5.33
C TRP A 30 7.36 10.25 4.96
N SER A 31 8.67 10.41 5.15
CA SER A 31 9.40 11.57 4.69
C SER A 31 9.75 11.46 3.21
N GLU A 32 10.18 12.57 2.63
CA GLU A 32 10.74 12.57 1.28
C GLU A 32 11.86 11.53 1.14
N GLY A 33 12.77 11.49 2.11
CA GLY A 33 13.88 10.54 2.12
C GLY A 33 13.45 9.09 2.14
N ASP A 34 12.37 8.78 2.84
CA ASP A 34 11.83 7.42 2.90
C ASP A 34 11.35 6.96 1.52
N PHE A 35 10.63 7.82 0.80
CA PHE A 35 10.18 7.51 -0.55
C PHE A 35 11.36 7.33 -1.51
N LEU A 36 12.31 8.24 -1.47
CA LEU A 36 13.48 8.20 -2.36
C LEU A 36 14.33 6.95 -2.09
N TYR A 37 14.46 6.57 -0.82
CA TYR A 37 15.17 5.35 -0.47
C TYR A 37 14.50 4.13 -1.09
N LEU A 38 13.16 4.03 -0.97
CA LEU A 38 12.43 2.91 -1.55
C LEU A 38 12.56 2.87 -3.08
N PHE A 39 12.40 4.02 -3.74
CA PHE A 39 12.50 4.08 -5.21
C PHE A 39 13.87 3.63 -5.72
N ALA A 40 14.91 3.77 -4.93
CA ALA A 40 16.27 3.35 -5.30
C ALA A 40 16.49 1.84 -5.16
N GLN A 41 15.56 1.09 -4.56
CA GLN A 41 15.71 -0.34 -4.35
C GLN A 41 15.20 -1.14 -5.56
N ASP A 42 16.01 -2.06 -6.06
CA ASP A 42 15.58 -2.95 -7.16
C ASP A 42 14.42 -3.86 -6.75
N SER A 43 14.32 -4.17 -5.46
CA SER A 43 13.26 -5.01 -4.91
C SER A 43 11.92 -4.28 -4.78
N ALA A 44 11.90 -2.96 -4.97
CA ALA A 44 10.68 -2.18 -4.75
C ALA A 44 9.65 -2.36 -5.86
N LEU A 45 8.40 -2.33 -5.44
CA LEU A 45 7.24 -2.18 -6.32
C LEU A 45 6.48 -0.95 -5.85
N CYS A 46 6.36 0.02 -6.72
CA CYS A 46 5.72 1.30 -6.41
C CYS A 46 4.74 1.62 -7.52
N VAL A 47 3.45 1.54 -7.22
CA VAL A 47 2.38 1.68 -8.19
C VAL A 47 1.47 2.83 -7.80
N GLY A 48 1.20 3.71 -8.74
CA GLY A 48 0.24 4.78 -8.58
C GLY A 48 -1.00 4.53 -9.41
N LEU A 49 -2.10 5.10 -8.97
CA LEU A 49 -3.36 5.13 -9.70
C LEU A 49 -3.63 6.56 -10.14
N ILE A 50 -3.71 6.74 -11.44
CA ILE A 50 -4.06 8.02 -12.06
C ILE A 50 -5.51 7.96 -12.47
N HIS A 51 -6.28 8.98 -12.10
CA HIS A 51 -7.67 9.15 -12.50
C HIS A 51 -7.84 10.60 -12.96
N ALA A 52 -8.35 10.78 -14.18
CA ALA A 52 -8.52 12.11 -14.76
C ALA A 52 -7.23 12.96 -14.68
N GLU A 53 -6.09 12.35 -15.04
CA GLU A 53 -4.76 12.98 -15.08
C GLU A 53 -4.20 13.34 -13.69
N GLU A 54 -4.82 12.88 -12.62
CA GLU A 54 -4.41 13.19 -11.25
C GLU A 54 -4.00 11.91 -10.51
N LEU A 55 -2.93 11.98 -9.72
CA LEU A 55 -2.56 10.89 -8.83
C LEU A 55 -3.55 10.85 -7.67
N VAL A 56 -4.34 9.77 -7.59
CA VAL A 56 -5.39 9.64 -6.58
C VAL A 56 -5.10 8.57 -5.54
N GLY A 57 -4.11 7.74 -5.77
CA GLY A 57 -3.73 6.71 -4.81
C GLY A 57 -2.45 6.03 -5.19
N TYR A 58 -1.91 5.25 -4.26
CA TYR A 58 -0.67 4.53 -4.49
C TYR A 58 -0.57 3.32 -3.58
N ALA A 59 0.27 2.38 -3.98
CA ALA A 59 0.68 1.24 -3.18
C ALA A 59 2.19 1.07 -3.33
N LEU A 60 2.88 0.86 -2.22
CA LEU A 60 4.32 0.75 -2.15
C LEU A 60 4.71 -0.50 -1.39
N GLY A 61 5.74 -1.17 -1.84
CA GLY A 61 6.26 -2.31 -1.14
C GLY A 61 7.55 -2.83 -1.74
N TYR A 62 8.03 -3.94 -1.23
CA TYR A 62 9.26 -4.54 -1.71
C TYR A 62 9.20 -6.06 -1.60
N CYS A 63 9.93 -6.72 -2.50
CA CYS A 63 10.07 -8.16 -2.51
C CYS A 63 11.31 -8.57 -1.72
N ALA A 64 11.19 -9.58 -0.87
CA ALA A 64 12.29 -10.18 -0.15
C ALA A 64 12.11 -11.70 -0.25
N ALA A 65 13.01 -12.36 -0.97
CA ALA A 65 12.88 -13.78 -1.31
C ALA A 65 11.52 -14.04 -1.99
N ARG A 66 10.67 -14.88 -1.40
CA ARG A 66 9.36 -15.23 -1.95
C ARG A 66 8.22 -14.44 -1.33
N ASP A 67 8.55 -13.45 -0.51
CA ASP A 67 7.57 -12.61 0.17
C ASP A 67 7.55 -11.23 -0.46
N PHE A 68 6.37 -10.66 -0.55
CA PHE A 68 6.17 -9.25 -0.83
C PHE A 68 5.66 -8.57 0.42
N HIS A 69 6.34 -7.53 0.86
CA HIS A 69 5.90 -6.71 1.99
C HIS A 69 5.23 -5.45 1.48
N LEU A 70 3.94 -5.30 1.77
CA LEU A 70 3.20 -4.08 1.45
C LEU A 70 3.50 -3.04 2.55
N ALA A 71 4.20 -1.98 2.17
CA ALA A 71 4.67 -0.98 3.12
C ALA A 71 3.70 0.19 3.29
N SER A 72 2.98 0.57 2.23
CA SER A 72 2.00 1.65 2.30
C SER A 72 0.98 1.51 1.20
N LEU A 73 -0.26 1.87 1.52
CA LEU A 73 -1.38 1.89 0.58
C LEU A 73 -2.30 3.04 1.00
N ALA A 74 -2.54 3.97 0.11
CA ALA A 74 -3.39 5.11 0.41
C ALA A 74 -4.14 5.59 -0.83
N VAL A 75 -5.33 6.12 -0.59
CA VAL A 75 -6.16 6.79 -1.61
C VAL A 75 -6.50 8.17 -1.08
N ALA A 76 -6.40 9.18 -1.93
CA ALA A 76 -6.75 10.56 -1.59
C ALA A 76 -8.19 10.63 -1.07
N LEU A 77 -8.43 11.48 -0.07
CA LEU A 77 -9.69 11.54 0.65
C LEU A 77 -10.89 11.70 -0.29
N GLU A 78 -10.77 12.56 -1.31
CA GLU A 78 -11.84 12.85 -2.27
C GLU A 78 -12.23 11.66 -3.13
N PHE A 79 -11.35 10.65 -3.20
CA PHE A 79 -11.53 9.48 -4.06
C PHE A 79 -11.77 8.18 -3.28
N ARG A 80 -11.96 8.28 -1.97
CA ARG A 80 -12.26 7.11 -1.14
C ARG A 80 -13.68 6.61 -1.38
N ARG A 81 -13.94 5.36 -0.99
CA ARG A 81 -15.23 4.67 -1.16
C ARG A 81 -15.65 4.47 -2.61
N ARG A 82 -14.69 4.43 -3.52
CA ARG A 82 -14.91 4.13 -4.95
C ARG A 82 -14.25 2.84 -5.40
N GLY A 83 -13.71 2.07 -4.45
CA GLY A 83 -13.04 0.81 -4.75
C GLY A 83 -11.61 0.95 -5.26
N PHE A 84 -11.02 2.13 -5.22
CA PHE A 84 -9.65 2.35 -5.73
C PHE A 84 -8.59 1.64 -4.89
N ALA A 85 -8.75 1.61 -3.57
CA ALA A 85 -7.81 0.90 -2.70
C ALA A 85 -7.77 -0.59 -3.01
N SER A 86 -8.94 -1.20 -3.23
CA SER A 86 -9.05 -2.60 -3.63
C SER A 86 -8.37 -2.87 -4.96
N ARG A 87 -8.58 -1.98 -5.94
CA ARG A 87 -7.96 -2.10 -7.27
C ARG A 87 -6.43 -1.97 -7.20
N LEU A 88 -5.93 -1.02 -6.40
CA LEU A 88 -4.49 -0.86 -6.16
C LEU A 88 -3.90 -2.11 -5.53
N LEU A 89 -4.57 -2.64 -4.50
CA LEU A 89 -4.10 -3.83 -3.82
C LEU A 89 -4.04 -5.03 -4.76
N GLN A 90 -5.10 -5.26 -5.54
CA GLN A 90 -5.13 -6.33 -6.52
C GLN A 90 -4.00 -6.19 -7.55
N GLN A 91 -3.76 -4.98 -8.02
CA GLN A 91 -2.70 -4.71 -8.97
C GLN A 91 -1.32 -4.99 -8.37
N MET A 92 -1.11 -4.62 -7.11
CA MET A 92 0.14 -4.91 -6.40
C MET A 92 0.38 -6.40 -6.24
N LEU A 93 -0.65 -7.13 -5.82
CA LEU A 93 -0.54 -8.58 -5.64
C LEU A 93 -0.19 -9.28 -6.95
N LEU A 94 -0.81 -8.87 -8.04
CA LEU A 94 -0.51 -9.41 -9.36
C LEU A 94 0.94 -9.14 -9.76
N ARG A 95 1.42 -7.92 -9.58
CA ARG A 95 2.79 -7.54 -9.92
C ARG A 95 3.81 -8.26 -9.04
N ALA A 96 3.51 -8.41 -7.76
CA ALA A 96 4.35 -9.16 -6.84
C ALA A 96 4.45 -10.64 -7.25
N LYS A 97 3.32 -11.22 -7.62
CA LYS A 97 3.28 -12.59 -8.12
C LYS A 97 4.15 -12.76 -9.38
N LEU A 98 4.08 -11.83 -10.31
CA LEU A 98 4.88 -11.85 -11.52
C LEU A 98 6.38 -11.75 -11.24
N ARG A 99 6.77 -11.20 -10.09
CA ARG A 99 8.16 -11.18 -9.62
C ARG A 99 8.55 -12.41 -8.81
N GLY A 100 7.66 -13.39 -8.66
CA GLY A 100 7.93 -14.62 -7.97
C GLY A 100 7.53 -14.65 -6.50
N ALA A 101 6.86 -13.62 -6.00
CA ALA A 101 6.36 -13.64 -4.64
C ALA A 101 5.23 -14.65 -4.50
N GLU A 102 5.25 -15.37 -3.39
CA GLU A 102 4.25 -16.40 -3.07
C GLU A 102 3.33 -15.97 -1.92
N ARG A 103 3.73 -14.94 -1.19
CA ARG A 103 3.00 -14.44 -0.03
C ARG A 103 3.15 -12.93 0.08
N CYS A 104 2.08 -12.27 0.52
CA CYS A 104 2.11 -10.85 0.86
C CYS A 104 1.90 -10.69 2.36
N THR A 105 2.73 -9.86 2.98
CA THR A 105 2.63 -9.49 4.39
C THR A 105 2.49 -7.99 4.52
N LEU A 106 1.85 -7.57 5.59
CA LEU A 106 1.69 -6.15 5.90
C LEU A 106 1.54 -5.95 7.40
N GLU A 107 1.70 -4.72 7.83
CA GLU A 107 1.44 -4.32 9.20
C GLU A 107 0.51 -3.12 9.19
N VAL A 108 -0.50 -3.14 10.04
CA VAL A 108 -1.53 -2.10 10.10
C VAL A 108 -1.84 -1.75 11.55
N ARG A 109 -2.13 -0.48 11.82
CA ARG A 109 -2.58 -0.07 13.15
C ARG A 109 -3.89 -0.77 13.51
N ALA A 110 -3.99 -1.25 14.74
CA ALA A 110 -5.21 -1.89 15.24
C ALA A 110 -6.43 -0.97 15.09
N ALA A 111 -6.26 0.32 15.29
CA ALA A 111 -7.32 1.32 15.18
C ALA A 111 -7.73 1.64 13.73
N ASN A 112 -6.92 1.25 12.75
CA ASN A 112 -7.25 1.52 11.35
C ASN A 112 -8.25 0.49 10.82
N ARG A 113 -9.50 0.65 11.19
CA ARG A 113 -10.58 -0.28 10.87
C ARG A 113 -10.84 -0.40 9.38
N ALA A 114 -10.79 0.72 8.66
CA ALA A 114 -11.05 0.74 7.21
C ALA A 114 -10.03 -0.10 6.46
N ALA A 115 -8.75 0.05 6.78
CA ALA A 115 -7.68 -0.72 6.17
C ALA A 115 -7.79 -2.21 6.55
N ARG A 116 -8.02 -2.50 7.82
CA ARG A 116 -8.18 -3.90 8.28
C ARG A 116 -9.33 -4.59 7.56
N LEU A 117 -10.44 -3.89 7.38
CA LEU A 117 -11.60 -4.44 6.65
C LEU A 117 -11.26 -4.70 5.19
N LEU A 118 -10.54 -3.78 4.54
CA LEU A 118 -10.09 -3.96 3.17
C LEU A 118 -9.22 -5.21 3.04
N TYR A 119 -8.24 -5.37 3.93
CA TYR A 119 -7.33 -6.52 3.90
C TYR A 119 -8.07 -7.82 4.18
N ASP A 120 -8.97 -7.82 5.16
CA ASP A 120 -9.79 -8.98 5.47
C ASP A 120 -10.62 -9.42 4.25
N LYS A 121 -11.29 -8.48 3.60
CA LYS A 121 -12.09 -8.75 2.41
C LYS A 121 -11.27 -9.26 1.22
N THR A 122 -9.99 -8.91 1.17
CA THR A 122 -9.11 -9.32 0.07
C THR A 122 -8.29 -10.56 0.40
N GLY A 123 -8.66 -11.28 1.45
CA GLY A 123 -8.10 -12.59 1.76
C GLY A 123 -6.92 -12.58 2.72
N PHE A 124 -6.59 -11.44 3.31
CA PHE A 124 -5.58 -11.38 4.36
C PHE A 124 -6.17 -11.86 5.68
N ARG A 125 -5.31 -12.42 6.53
CA ARG A 125 -5.67 -12.81 7.90
C ARG A 125 -4.64 -12.26 8.87
N ALA A 126 -5.08 -11.93 10.08
CA ALA A 126 -4.19 -11.53 11.15
C ALA A 126 -3.40 -12.74 11.66
N VAL A 127 -2.08 -12.61 11.76
CA VAL A 127 -1.21 -13.70 12.20
C VAL A 127 -0.42 -13.35 13.45
N ASP A 128 -0.28 -12.07 13.78
CA ASP A 128 0.45 -11.62 14.96
C ASP A 128 0.01 -10.22 15.36
N VAL A 129 0.33 -9.87 16.60
CA VAL A 129 0.08 -8.52 17.15
C VAL A 129 1.36 -8.03 17.79
N ARG A 130 1.81 -6.84 17.41
CA ARG A 130 2.92 -6.14 18.06
C ARG A 130 2.37 -5.10 19.01
N THR A 131 2.36 -5.42 20.30
CA THR A 131 1.81 -4.55 21.33
C THR A 131 2.57 -3.23 21.38
N ALA A 132 1.82 -2.12 21.37
CA ALA A 132 2.35 -0.75 21.47
C ALA A 132 3.43 -0.45 20.43
N HIS A 133 3.29 -1.03 19.22
CA HIS A 133 4.26 -0.87 18.13
C HIS A 133 4.33 0.57 17.62
N TYR A 134 3.19 1.25 17.53
CA TYR A 134 3.11 2.63 17.05
C TYR A 134 3.13 3.63 18.18
N SER A 135 3.75 4.78 17.92
CA SER A 135 3.70 5.95 18.79
C SER A 135 3.04 7.11 18.04
N GLY A 136 2.41 8.03 18.75
CA GLY A 136 1.79 9.23 18.23
C GLY A 136 0.64 9.05 17.22
N PRO A 137 -0.52 8.51 17.60
CA PRO A 137 -0.88 7.94 18.89
C PRO A 137 -0.36 6.52 19.10
N ARG A 138 -0.29 6.11 20.35
CA ARG A 138 0.11 4.75 20.71
C ARG A 138 -0.96 3.76 20.27
N ASP A 139 -0.53 2.70 19.60
CA ASP A 139 -1.42 1.67 19.11
C ASP A 139 -0.64 0.37 18.86
N ASP A 140 -1.36 -0.73 18.82
CA ASP A 140 -0.81 -2.01 18.44
C ASP A 140 -0.67 -2.12 16.93
N GLY A 141 0.31 -2.89 16.46
CA GLY A 141 0.46 -3.26 15.07
C GLY A 141 -0.13 -4.65 14.85
N ILE A 142 -0.99 -4.78 13.87
CA ILE A 142 -1.55 -6.07 13.45
C ILE A 142 -0.78 -6.52 12.21
N ILE A 143 -0.16 -7.69 12.31
CA ILE A 143 0.52 -8.29 11.16
C ILE A 143 -0.50 -9.17 10.45
N MET A 144 -0.68 -8.92 9.16
CA MET A 144 -1.59 -9.67 8.31
C MET A 144 -0.84 -10.28 7.13
N GLU A 145 -1.32 -11.41 6.65
CA GLU A 145 -0.73 -12.07 5.50
C GLU A 145 -1.76 -12.79 4.66
N ARG A 146 -1.42 -13.01 3.40
CA ARG A 146 -2.15 -13.92 2.53
C ARG A 146 -1.20 -14.57 1.53
N SER A 147 -1.56 -15.78 1.08
CA SER A 147 -0.93 -16.41 -0.08
C SER A 147 -1.36 -15.65 -1.35
N ILE A 148 -0.44 -15.51 -2.30
CA ILE A 148 -0.73 -14.93 -3.61
C ILE A 148 -0.43 -15.91 -4.74
N GLU A 149 -0.30 -17.18 -4.42
CA GLU A 149 -0.09 -18.22 -5.43
C GLU A 149 -1.30 -18.35 -6.35
N ILE A 150 -2.48 -18.16 -5.79
CA ILE A 150 -3.75 -18.15 -6.51
C ILE A 150 -4.39 -16.77 -6.34
N LEU A 151 -4.56 -16.06 -7.43
CA LEU A 151 -5.20 -14.75 -7.43
C LEU A 151 -6.46 -14.75 -8.27
#